data_235a2a3c3bcaec6ccab0c81c91fb3930
#
_entry.id   235a2a3c3bcaec6ccab0c81c91fb3930
#
_cell.length_a   1.000
_cell.length_b   1.000
_cell.length_c   1.000
_cell.angle_alpha   90.00
_cell.angle_beta   90.00
_cell.angle_gamma   90.00
#
_symmetry.space_group_name_H-M   'P 1'
#
loop_
_entity.id
_entity.type
_entity.pdbx_description
1 polymer ?
#
loop_
_entity_poly.entity_id
_entity_poly.type
_entity_poly.pdbx_seq_one_letter_code
_entity_poly.pdbx_strand_id
1 'polypeptide(L)'
;MRILRSLDHLCGQIPLSLVVALVLVPSATAYEVPSKLNEVAHVYSLGVGEVRCPSREEWDEDWASSFGWAYTNIREDYTVLGPVVCTGALRVGSADVPAWQQALGVLVFTHEAFHLRHWRFRRHEGKVECQALANFRDATRRLGATAAQAEDLYPYALALHDYKVRLFPQYRDPKCVIPPWAPPTTTG
;
A
#
# COMPACT_ATOMS: atom_id res chain seq x y z
N MET A 1 59.84 64.30 7.67
CA MET A 1 60.02 64.84 6.32
C MET A 1 59.11 64.00 5.46
N ARG A 2 57.93 64.52 5.11
CA ARG A 2 57.23 64.58 3.81
C ARG A 2 57.28 63.28 3.03
N ILE A 3 56.17 62.71 2.53
CA ILE A 3 55.11 63.30 1.67
C ILE A 3 53.84 62.41 1.74
N LEU A 4 52.74 63.10 2.01
CA LEU A 4 51.36 62.64 1.63
C LEU A 4 51.25 62.49 0.14
N ARG A 5 50.47 61.49 -0.34
CA ARG A 5 49.58 61.59 -1.51
C ARG A 5 48.54 60.50 -1.40
N SER A 6 47.41 60.94 -1.09
CA SER A 6 46.06 60.80 -1.68
C SER A 6 45.95 59.87 -2.94
N LEU A 7 45.11 58.91 -2.84
CA LEU A 7 44.30 58.40 -3.95
C LEU A 7 42.92 57.97 -3.42
N ASP A 8 42.05 58.99 -3.41
CA ASP A 8 40.61 58.76 -3.46
C ASP A 8 40.23 58.14 -4.81
N HIS A 9 39.05 57.56 -4.81
CA HIS A 9 38.26 57.09 -5.93
C HIS A 9 38.59 55.66 -6.46
N LEU A 10 37.73 54.74 -6.00
CA LEU A 10 36.82 53.99 -6.91
C LEU A 10 35.81 53.21 -6.03
N CYS A 11 34.77 53.94 -5.67
CA CYS A 11 33.55 53.39 -5.14
C CYS A 11 32.82 52.69 -6.30
N GLY A 12 33.20 51.43 -6.56
CA GLY A 12 32.50 50.56 -7.49
C GLY A 12 31.35 49.87 -6.71
N GLN A 13 30.16 50.41 -6.87
CA GLN A 13 28.93 49.75 -6.46
C GLN A 13 28.81 48.42 -7.18
N ILE A 14 29.08 47.32 -6.44
CA ILE A 14 28.70 45.98 -6.89
C ILE A 14 27.19 45.88 -6.58
N PRO A 15 26.30 45.79 -7.58
CA PRO A 15 24.92 45.50 -7.30
C PRO A 15 24.86 44.06 -6.74
N LEU A 16 24.48 43.96 -5.47
CA LEU A 16 24.17 42.70 -4.83
C LEU A 16 22.88 42.18 -5.46
N SER A 17 23.01 41.58 -6.63
CA SER A 17 21.92 40.76 -7.21
C SER A 17 21.72 39.58 -6.32
N LEU A 18 20.76 39.71 -5.42
CA LEU A 18 20.28 38.61 -4.58
C LEU A 18 19.64 37.59 -5.52
N VAL A 19 20.43 36.66 -6.03
CA VAL A 19 19.94 35.46 -6.69
C VAL A 19 19.33 34.61 -5.58
N VAL A 20 18.04 34.80 -5.32
CA VAL A 20 17.24 33.85 -4.57
C VAL A 20 17.15 32.61 -5.43
N ALA A 21 18.12 31.71 -5.25
CA ALA A 21 17.98 30.34 -5.75
C ALA A 21 16.77 29.77 -5.01
N LEU A 22 15.60 29.75 -5.68
CA LEU A 22 14.50 28.90 -5.27
C LEU A 22 15.05 27.46 -5.36
N VAL A 23 15.52 26.95 -4.25
CA VAL A 23 15.72 25.52 -4.07
C VAL A 23 14.32 24.96 -4.10
N LEU A 24 13.89 24.48 -5.28
CA LEU A 24 12.76 23.58 -5.38
C LEU A 24 13.15 22.36 -4.56
N VAL A 25 12.81 22.35 -3.27
CA VAL A 25 12.80 21.15 -2.47
C VAL A 25 11.87 20.23 -3.23
N PRO A 26 12.33 19.07 -3.74
CA PRO A 26 11.43 18.13 -4.37
C PRO A 26 10.32 17.87 -3.36
N SER A 27 9.10 18.21 -3.72
CA SER A 27 7.92 17.91 -2.90
C SER A 27 8.04 16.45 -2.53
N ALA A 28 7.98 16.13 -1.24
CA ALA A 28 7.91 14.75 -0.79
C ALA A 28 6.92 14.05 -1.70
N THR A 29 7.38 13.01 -2.40
CA THR A 29 6.60 12.25 -3.36
C THR A 29 5.31 11.85 -2.67
N ALA A 30 4.20 12.50 -3.07
CA ALA A 30 2.92 12.21 -2.46
C ALA A 30 2.42 10.93 -3.11
N TYR A 31 2.50 9.81 -2.37
CA TYR A 31 1.88 8.56 -2.80
C TYR A 31 0.42 8.80 -3.22
N GLU A 32 0.01 8.18 -4.30
CA GLU A 32 -1.39 8.19 -4.66
C GLU A 32 -2.21 7.54 -3.53
N VAL A 33 -3.29 8.23 -3.13
CA VAL A 33 -4.24 7.79 -2.10
C VAL A 33 -5.55 7.42 -2.81
N PRO A 34 -5.69 6.17 -3.28
CA PRO A 34 -6.86 5.77 -4.06
C PRO A 34 -8.12 5.79 -3.21
N SER A 35 -9.07 6.64 -3.54
CA SER A 35 -10.32 6.80 -2.77
C SER A 35 -11.07 5.49 -2.59
N LYS A 36 -11.11 4.65 -3.64
CA LYS A 36 -11.78 3.34 -3.60
C LYS A 36 -11.14 2.37 -2.61
N LEU A 37 -9.81 2.30 -2.56
CA LEU A 37 -9.12 1.45 -1.58
C LEU A 37 -9.36 1.97 -0.16
N ASN A 38 -9.32 3.27 0.05
CA ASN A 38 -9.56 3.87 1.36
C ASN A 38 -11.00 3.62 1.85
N GLU A 39 -12.00 3.80 0.98
CA GLU A 39 -13.40 3.51 1.31
C GLU A 39 -13.57 2.05 1.79
N VAL A 40 -12.99 1.09 1.07
CA VAL A 40 -13.08 -0.34 1.42
C VAL A 40 -12.23 -0.67 2.64
N ALA A 41 -11.02 -0.10 2.75
CA ALA A 41 -10.16 -0.30 3.92
C ALA A 41 -10.84 0.14 5.21
N HIS A 42 -11.56 1.25 5.21
CA HIS A 42 -12.28 1.76 6.38
C HIS A 42 -13.35 0.80 6.90
N VAL A 43 -13.90 -0.08 6.07
CA VAL A 43 -14.81 -1.14 6.53
C VAL A 43 -14.08 -2.12 7.44
N TYR A 44 -12.85 -2.49 7.12
CA TYR A 44 -12.07 -3.50 7.85
C TYR A 44 -11.26 -2.89 8.99
N SER A 45 -10.81 -1.66 8.83
CA SER A 45 -10.05 -0.91 9.85
C SER A 45 -10.91 -0.16 10.86
N LEU A 46 -12.25 -0.16 10.70
CA LEU A 46 -13.22 0.63 11.48
C LEU A 46 -13.02 2.15 11.34
N GLY A 47 -12.73 2.59 10.12
CA GLY A 47 -12.56 4.00 9.78
C GLY A 47 -11.19 4.58 10.14
N VAL A 48 -10.21 3.72 10.44
CA VAL A 48 -8.86 4.15 10.80
C VAL A 48 -7.90 3.95 9.64
N GLY A 49 -7.05 4.94 9.44
CA GLY A 49 -5.86 4.87 8.57
C GLY A 49 -6.10 5.14 7.09
N GLU A 50 -5.03 5.13 6.37
CA GLU A 50 -4.94 5.48 4.96
C GLU A 50 -4.21 4.38 4.16
N VAL A 51 -4.66 4.13 2.94
CA VAL A 51 -4.01 3.22 1.99
C VAL A 51 -3.31 4.06 0.92
N ARG A 52 -2.03 3.80 0.73
CA ARG A 52 -1.15 4.49 -0.23
C ARG A 52 -0.65 3.52 -1.29
N CYS A 53 -0.65 3.98 -2.51
CA CYS A 53 -0.11 3.27 -3.67
C CYS A 53 1.04 4.07 -4.26
N PRO A 54 2.29 3.67 -4.06
CA PRO A 54 3.44 4.30 -4.71
C PRO A 54 3.47 3.97 -6.19
N SER A 55 4.13 4.82 -6.98
CA SER A 55 4.63 4.45 -8.29
C SER A 55 5.69 3.33 -8.15
N ARG A 56 6.08 2.72 -9.27
CA ARG A 56 7.14 1.72 -9.27
C ARG A 56 8.47 2.29 -8.76
N GLU A 57 8.78 3.51 -9.18
CA GLU A 57 10.00 4.21 -8.84
C GLU A 57 10.08 4.52 -7.34
N GLU A 58 9.01 5.09 -6.78
CA GLU A 58 8.89 5.35 -5.35
C GLU A 58 8.97 4.08 -4.50
N TRP A 59 8.36 2.98 -4.98
CA TRP A 59 8.43 1.70 -4.28
C TRP A 59 9.83 1.11 -4.26
N ASP A 60 10.54 1.16 -5.39
CA ASP A 60 11.90 0.61 -5.51
C ASP A 60 12.92 1.42 -4.68
N GLU A 61 12.65 2.71 -4.43
CA GLU A 61 13.42 3.57 -3.53
C GLU A 61 13.05 3.39 -2.05
N ASP A 62 11.88 2.85 -1.75
CA ASP A 62 11.44 2.61 -0.37
C ASP A 62 12.19 1.41 0.23
N TRP A 63 12.86 1.63 1.37
CA TRP A 63 13.51 0.56 2.13
C TRP A 63 12.58 -0.62 2.44
N ALA A 64 11.28 -0.37 2.57
CA ALA A 64 10.27 -1.37 2.85
C ALA A 64 10.00 -2.31 1.66
N SER A 65 10.39 -1.94 0.42
CA SER A 65 10.28 -2.81 -0.75
C SER A 65 11.01 -4.15 -0.56
N SER A 66 12.06 -4.17 0.25
CA SER A 66 12.82 -5.38 0.61
C SER A 66 12.07 -6.33 1.55
N PHE A 67 11.00 -5.87 2.21
CA PHE A 67 10.21 -6.68 3.16
C PHE A 67 9.01 -7.39 2.52
N GLY A 68 8.70 -7.13 1.27
CA GLY A 68 7.64 -7.85 0.58
C GLY A 68 6.71 -7.00 -0.27
N TRP A 69 5.42 -7.30 -0.22
CA TRP A 69 4.41 -6.71 -1.11
C TRP A 69 3.69 -5.50 -0.53
N ALA A 70 3.75 -5.31 0.78
CA ALA A 70 3.10 -4.22 1.50
C ALA A 70 3.67 -4.10 2.91
N TYR A 71 3.40 -2.98 3.56
CA TYR A 71 3.65 -2.80 4.98
C TYR A 71 2.64 -1.82 5.60
N THR A 72 2.39 -1.97 6.91
CA THR A 72 1.57 -1.04 7.68
C THR A 72 2.41 -0.28 8.71
N ASN A 73 2.39 1.06 8.63
CA ASN A 73 2.93 1.91 9.68
C ASN A 73 1.86 2.15 10.76
N ILE A 74 1.95 1.35 11.82
CA ILE A 74 0.98 1.38 12.92
C ILE A 74 1.07 2.61 13.83
N ARG A 75 2.11 3.43 13.69
CA ARG A 75 2.27 4.65 14.48
C ARG A 75 1.59 5.84 13.83
N GLU A 76 1.52 5.84 12.51
CA GLU A 76 0.98 6.92 11.71
C GLU A 76 -0.32 6.50 10.99
N ASP A 77 -0.82 5.30 11.31
CA ASP A 77 -2.08 4.74 10.81
C ASP A 77 -2.21 4.78 9.27
N TYR A 78 -1.18 4.32 8.56
CA TYR A 78 -1.27 4.12 7.11
C TYR A 78 -0.67 2.78 6.69
N THR A 79 -1.09 2.30 5.54
CA THR A 79 -0.48 1.16 4.85
C THR A 79 -0.01 1.55 3.46
N VAL A 80 1.12 1.00 3.04
CA VAL A 80 1.66 1.16 1.68
C VAL A 80 1.60 -0.19 0.99
N LEU A 81 0.94 -0.23 -0.14
CA LEU A 81 0.83 -1.42 -0.98
C LEU A 81 1.78 -1.29 -2.16
N GLY A 82 2.62 -2.29 -2.40
CA GLY A 82 3.49 -2.28 -3.58
C GLY A 82 2.68 -2.23 -4.89
N PRO A 83 3.27 -1.77 -6.01
CA PRO A 83 2.56 -1.50 -7.27
C PRO A 83 1.78 -2.70 -7.83
N VAL A 84 2.31 -3.92 -7.67
CA VAL A 84 1.64 -5.16 -8.11
C VAL A 84 0.36 -5.40 -7.31
N VAL A 85 0.41 -5.18 -5.99
CA VAL A 85 -0.72 -5.32 -5.06
C VAL A 85 -1.76 -4.24 -5.33
N CYS A 86 -1.35 -2.98 -5.43
CA CYS A 86 -2.24 -1.87 -5.77
C CYS A 86 -2.97 -2.11 -7.09
N THR A 87 -2.25 -2.47 -8.14
CA THR A 87 -2.86 -2.78 -9.44
C THR A 87 -3.86 -3.92 -9.33
N GLY A 88 -3.51 -5.01 -8.63
CA GLY A 88 -4.40 -6.15 -8.42
C GLY A 88 -5.70 -5.78 -7.69
N ALA A 89 -5.60 -4.99 -6.63
CA ALA A 89 -6.75 -4.56 -5.85
C ALA A 89 -7.63 -3.52 -6.58
N LEU A 90 -7.01 -2.52 -7.23
CA LEU A 90 -7.74 -1.47 -7.96
C LEU A 90 -8.44 -1.97 -9.23
N ARG A 91 -7.91 -3.03 -9.84
CA ARG A 91 -8.41 -3.56 -11.11
C ARG A 91 -9.02 -4.96 -10.96
N VAL A 92 -9.53 -5.26 -9.76
CA VAL A 92 -10.26 -6.50 -9.52
C VAL A 92 -11.49 -6.60 -10.44
N GLY A 93 -11.70 -7.78 -11.03
CA GLY A 93 -12.74 -8.01 -12.03
C GLY A 93 -12.37 -7.59 -13.46
N SER A 94 -11.20 -7.01 -13.68
CA SER A 94 -10.71 -6.61 -15.00
C SER A 94 -10.05 -7.79 -15.72
N ALA A 95 -10.33 -7.97 -17.01
CA ALA A 95 -9.80 -9.07 -17.81
C ALA A 95 -8.31 -8.91 -18.16
N ASP A 96 -7.76 -7.72 -18.07
CA ASP A 96 -6.39 -7.40 -18.42
C ASP A 96 -5.39 -7.53 -17.26
N VAL A 97 -5.89 -7.84 -16.04
CA VAL A 97 -5.05 -8.19 -14.89
C VAL A 97 -5.19 -9.68 -14.59
N PRO A 98 -4.11 -10.46 -14.51
CA PRO A 98 -4.16 -11.87 -14.22
C PRO A 98 -4.90 -12.19 -12.91
N ALA A 99 -5.68 -13.26 -12.87
CA ALA A 99 -6.48 -13.65 -11.70
C ALA A 99 -5.64 -13.80 -10.42
N TRP A 100 -4.45 -14.39 -10.52
CA TRP A 100 -3.56 -14.53 -9.38
C TRP A 100 -3.11 -13.16 -8.81
N GLN A 101 -2.89 -12.16 -9.68
CA GLN A 101 -2.50 -10.82 -9.26
C GLN A 101 -3.68 -10.08 -8.61
N GLN A 102 -4.89 -10.24 -9.15
CA GLN A 102 -6.10 -9.71 -8.51
C GLN A 102 -6.30 -10.31 -7.12
N ALA A 103 -6.17 -11.65 -7.00
CA ALA A 103 -6.29 -12.35 -5.73
C ALA A 103 -5.20 -11.90 -4.72
N LEU A 104 -3.95 -11.76 -5.18
CA LEU A 104 -2.85 -11.22 -4.38
C LEU A 104 -3.19 -9.80 -3.90
N GLY A 105 -3.63 -8.94 -4.81
CA GLY A 105 -3.99 -7.56 -4.51
C GLY A 105 -5.06 -7.47 -3.41
N VAL A 106 -6.15 -8.20 -3.56
CA VAL A 106 -7.26 -8.22 -2.58
C VAL A 106 -6.81 -8.82 -1.25
N LEU A 107 -6.09 -9.95 -1.26
CA LEU A 107 -5.67 -10.63 -0.03
C LEU A 107 -4.73 -9.77 0.80
N VAL A 108 -3.68 -9.22 0.16
CA VAL A 108 -2.70 -8.38 0.85
C VAL A 108 -3.34 -7.07 1.29
N PHE A 109 -4.12 -6.40 0.44
CA PHE A 109 -4.87 -5.20 0.81
C PHE A 109 -5.74 -5.42 2.05
N THR A 110 -6.52 -6.51 2.07
CA THR A 110 -7.42 -6.81 3.19
C THR A 110 -6.64 -7.13 4.47
N HIS A 111 -5.51 -7.85 4.34
CA HIS A 111 -4.58 -8.12 5.43
C HIS A 111 -4.06 -6.82 6.07
N GLU A 112 -3.53 -5.92 5.26
CA GLU A 112 -3.01 -4.64 5.75
C GLU A 112 -4.12 -3.75 6.37
N ALA A 113 -5.32 -3.76 5.79
CA ALA A 113 -6.45 -3.03 6.37
C ALA A 113 -6.83 -3.56 7.77
N PHE A 114 -6.70 -4.86 8.03
CA PHE A 114 -6.88 -5.41 9.38
C PHE A 114 -5.77 -5.01 10.34
N HIS A 115 -4.54 -4.80 9.91
CA HIS A 115 -3.49 -4.24 10.74
C HIS A 115 -3.82 -2.83 11.23
N LEU A 116 -4.53 -2.03 10.45
CA LEU A 116 -4.99 -0.69 10.85
C LEU A 116 -6.10 -0.73 11.93
N ARG A 117 -6.86 -1.83 12.03
CA ARG A 117 -8.08 -1.90 12.85
C ARG A 117 -7.86 -1.69 14.35
N HIS A 118 -6.92 -2.40 14.97
CA HIS A 118 -6.74 -2.35 16.41
C HIS A 118 -5.37 -2.84 16.83
N TRP A 119 -4.79 -2.21 17.84
CA TRP A 119 -3.46 -2.56 18.36
C TRP A 119 -3.30 -4.05 18.73
N ARG A 120 -4.37 -4.75 19.15
CA ARG A 120 -4.35 -6.18 19.47
C ARG A 120 -4.16 -7.09 18.26
N PHE A 121 -4.54 -6.64 17.07
CA PHE A 121 -4.33 -7.38 15.82
C PHE A 121 -2.97 -7.07 15.20
N ARG A 122 -2.42 -5.89 15.44
CA ARG A 122 -1.21 -5.34 14.82
C ARG A 122 0.05 -6.19 14.98
N ARG A 123 0.04 -7.24 15.85
CA ARG A 123 1.21 -8.10 16.13
C ARG A 123 0.96 -9.59 15.89
N HIS A 124 -0.17 -9.95 15.30
CA HIS A 124 -0.57 -11.34 15.13
C HIS A 124 -0.88 -11.63 13.67
N GLU A 125 0.19 -11.81 12.88
CA GLU A 125 0.12 -12.08 11.44
C GLU A 125 -0.89 -13.18 11.10
N GLY A 126 -0.87 -14.30 11.82
CA GLY A 126 -1.79 -15.41 11.58
C GLY A 126 -3.27 -15.03 11.79
N LYS A 127 -3.58 -14.22 12.81
CA LYS A 127 -4.96 -13.76 13.03
C LYS A 127 -5.41 -12.78 11.95
N VAL A 128 -4.53 -11.86 11.57
CA VAL A 128 -4.80 -10.89 10.50
C VAL A 128 -5.01 -11.62 9.19
N GLU A 129 -4.15 -12.58 8.87
CA GLU A 129 -4.27 -13.40 7.66
C GLU A 129 -5.59 -14.20 7.64
N CYS A 130 -5.96 -14.77 8.76
CA CYS A 130 -7.25 -15.47 8.90
C CYS A 130 -8.44 -14.55 8.64
N GLN A 131 -8.42 -13.34 9.18
CA GLN A 131 -9.47 -12.36 8.93
C GLN A 131 -9.48 -11.90 7.47
N ALA A 132 -8.32 -11.71 6.85
CA ALA A 132 -8.22 -11.36 5.45
C ALA A 132 -8.85 -12.44 4.55
N LEU A 133 -8.56 -13.71 4.78
CA LEU A 133 -9.17 -14.82 4.04
C LEU A 133 -10.67 -14.95 4.30
N ALA A 134 -11.11 -14.84 5.56
CA ALA A 134 -12.53 -14.91 5.90
C ALA A 134 -13.36 -13.81 5.22
N ASN A 135 -12.77 -12.65 4.97
CA ASN A 135 -13.41 -11.50 4.35
C ASN A 135 -13.04 -11.31 2.87
N PHE A 136 -12.24 -12.20 2.29
CA PHE A 136 -11.73 -12.05 0.93
C PHE A 136 -12.84 -11.80 -0.10
N ARG A 137 -13.90 -12.62 -0.08
CA ARG A 137 -15.02 -12.50 -1.03
C ARG A 137 -15.78 -11.19 -0.87
N ASP A 138 -15.99 -10.76 0.37
CA ASP A 138 -16.63 -9.47 0.65
C ASP A 138 -15.77 -8.31 0.17
N ALA A 139 -14.46 -8.33 0.46
CA ALA A 139 -13.51 -7.33 -0.01
C ALA A 139 -13.45 -7.26 -1.55
N THR A 140 -13.40 -8.42 -2.22
CA THR A 140 -13.41 -8.54 -3.68
C THR A 140 -14.62 -7.83 -4.29
N ARG A 141 -15.82 -8.09 -3.73
CA ARG A 141 -17.06 -7.46 -4.20
C ARG A 141 -17.08 -5.95 -3.90
N ARG A 142 -16.65 -5.53 -2.74
CA ARG A 142 -16.56 -4.09 -2.39
C ARG A 142 -15.61 -3.34 -3.31
N LEU A 143 -14.55 -3.99 -3.76
CA LEU A 143 -13.62 -3.43 -4.73
C LEU A 143 -14.19 -3.36 -6.16
N GLY A 144 -15.32 -3.99 -6.43
CA GLY A 144 -16.07 -3.83 -7.68
C GLY A 144 -16.25 -5.11 -8.51
N ALA A 145 -15.74 -6.26 -8.05
CA ALA A 145 -16.01 -7.53 -8.73
C ALA A 145 -17.43 -8.02 -8.49
N THR A 146 -17.92 -8.84 -9.38
CA THR A 146 -19.17 -9.59 -9.20
C THR A 146 -19.01 -10.71 -8.17
N ALA A 147 -20.11 -11.26 -7.69
CA ALA A 147 -20.08 -12.42 -6.80
C ALA A 147 -19.41 -13.64 -7.46
N ALA A 148 -19.66 -13.88 -8.73
CA ALA A 148 -19.00 -14.96 -9.49
C ALA A 148 -17.49 -14.76 -9.57
N GLN A 149 -17.04 -13.56 -9.92
CA GLN A 149 -15.61 -13.25 -9.96
C GLN A 149 -14.94 -13.39 -8.58
N ALA A 150 -15.63 -13.05 -7.49
CA ALA A 150 -15.10 -13.25 -6.14
C ALA A 150 -14.90 -14.74 -5.81
N GLU A 151 -15.83 -15.62 -6.24
CA GLU A 151 -15.66 -17.08 -6.11
C GLU A 151 -14.54 -17.61 -7.00
N ASP A 152 -14.41 -17.12 -8.22
CA ASP A 152 -13.35 -17.53 -9.16
C ASP A 152 -11.94 -17.13 -8.67
N LEU A 153 -11.83 -16.02 -7.96
CA LEU A 153 -10.56 -15.54 -7.39
C LEU A 153 -10.17 -16.24 -6.07
N TYR A 154 -11.14 -16.77 -5.33
CA TYR A 154 -10.88 -17.32 -3.99
C TYR A 154 -9.90 -18.50 -3.97
N PRO A 155 -9.91 -19.46 -4.92
CA PRO A 155 -8.89 -20.52 -4.99
C PRO A 155 -7.46 -20.00 -5.07
N TYR A 156 -7.25 -18.89 -5.79
CA TYR A 156 -5.92 -18.25 -5.86
C TYR A 156 -5.51 -17.65 -4.51
N ALA A 157 -6.45 -17.06 -3.78
CA ALA A 157 -6.18 -16.54 -2.44
C ALA A 157 -5.80 -17.66 -1.46
N LEU A 158 -6.46 -18.81 -1.52
CA LEU A 158 -6.11 -19.99 -0.73
C LEU A 158 -4.73 -20.52 -1.09
N ALA A 159 -4.40 -20.63 -2.38
CA ALA A 159 -3.08 -21.08 -2.82
C ALA A 159 -1.95 -20.12 -2.38
N LEU A 160 -2.19 -18.81 -2.45
CA LEU A 160 -1.27 -17.78 -1.96
C LEU A 160 -1.07 -17.86 -0.44
N HIS A 161 -2.14 -18.08 0.32
CA HIS A 161 -2.08 -18.31 1.75
C HIS A 161 -1.24 -19.54 2.09
N ASP A 162 -1.53 -20.68 1.46
CA ASP A 162 -0.79 -21.94 1.67
C ASP A 162 0.70 -21.78 1.35
N TYR A 163 1.02 -21.06 0.28
CA TYR A 163 2.40 -20.74 -0.08
C TYR A 163 3.06 -19.87 1.00
N LYS A 164 2.38 -18.80 1.43
CA LYS A 164 2.87 -17.87 2.45
C LYS A 164 3.11 -18.57 3.79
N VAL A 165 2.18 -19.38 4.26
CA VAL A 165 2.30 -20.14 5.53
C VAL A 165 3.44 -21.16 5.52
N ARG A 166 3.76 -21.76 4.36
CA ARG A 166 4.92 -22.64 4.22
C ARG A 166 6.25 -21.92 4.37
N LEU A 167 6.36 -20.71 3.84
CA LEU A 167 7.58 -19.91 3.91
C LEU A 167 7.71 -19.16 5.23
N PHE A 168 6.58 -18.73 5.78
CA PHE A 168 6.49 -17.83 6.93
C PHE A 168 5.45 -18.37 7.94
N PRO A 169 5.84 -19.30 8.82
CA PRO A 169 4.91 -19.98 9.75
C PRO A 169 4.14 -19.05 10.70
N GLN A 170 4.62 -17.81 10.92
CA GLN A 170 3.92 -16.80 11.72
C GLN A 170 2.57 -16.37 11.15
N TYR A 171 2.32 -16.63 9.85
CA TYR A 171 1.03 -16.38 9.20
C TYR A 171 -0.01 -17.47 9.47
N ARG A 172 0.37 -18.54 10.16
CA ARG A 172 -0.57 -19.59 10.55
C ARG A 172 -1.27 -19.24 11.87
N ASP A 173 -2.60 -19.25 11.86
CA ASP A 173 -3.39 -19.31 13.09
C ASP A 173 -4.05 -20.69 13.20
N PRO A 174 -3.70 -21.52 14.20
CA PRO A 174 -4.28 -22.86 14.34
C PRO A 174 -5.78 -22.83 14.69
N LYS A 175 -6.31 -21.66 15.06
CA LYS A 175 -7.73 -21.46 15.35
C LYS A 175 -8.49 -20.85 14.16
N CYS A 176 -7.81 -20.64 13.04
CA CYS A 176 -8.43 -20.08 11.86
C CYS A 176 -9.40 -21.05 11.23
N VAL A 177 -10.65 -20.62 11.10
CA VAL A 177 -11.66 -21.32 10.31
C VAL A 177 -11.80 -20.59 8.98
N ILE A 178 -11.17 -21.12 7.96
CA ILE A 178 -11.24 -20.56 6.62
C ILE A 178 -12.55 -21.10 5.99
N PRO A 179 -13.44 -20.20 5.48
CA PRO A 179 -14.66 -20.63 4.80
C PRO A 179 -14.29 -21.52 3.60
N PRO A 180 -14.97 -22.67 3.43
CA PRO A 180 -14.69 -23.55 2.31
C PRO A 180 -15.00 -22.85 0.97
N TRP A 181 -14.22 -23.18 -0.03
CA TRP A 181 -14.59 -22.83 -1.40
C TRP A 181 -15.79 -23.68 -1.83
N ALA A 182 -16.85 -23.02 -2.25
CA ALA A 182 -17.97 -23.66 -2.90
C ALA A 182 -17.94 -23.26 -4.39
N PRO A 183 -17.85 -24.22 -5.32
CA PRO A 183 -17.95 -23.88 -6.74
C PRO A 183 -19.28 -23.17 -7.00
N PRO A 184 -19.31 -22.20 -7.91
CA PRO A 184 -20.54 -21.54 -8.29
C PRO A 184 -21.56 -22.61 -8.72
N THR A 185 -22.75 -22.59 -8.11
CA THR A 185 -23.87 -23.42 -8.55
C THR A 185 -24.21 -22.99 -9.97
N THR A 186 -23.91 -23.84 -10.92
CA THR A 186 -24.42 -23.69 -12.30
C THR A 186 -25.94 -23.84 -12.26
N THR A 187 -26.63 -22.75 -11.94
CA THR A 187 -28.07 -22.66 -12.28
C THR A 187 -28.13 -22.45 -13.78
N GLY A 188 -28.48 -23.56 -14.49
CA GLY A 188 -28.74 -23.57 -15.91
C GLY A 188 -29.92 -22.67 -16.29
#